data_041385e4fa445b7f8c91b7c7bf8f3c8d
#
_entry.id   041385e4fa445b7f8c91b7c7bf8f3c8d
#
_cell.length_a   1.000
_cell.length_b   1.000
_cell.length_c   1.000
_cell.angle_alpha   90.00
_cell.angle_beta   90.00
_cell.angle_gamma   90.00
#
_symmetry.space_group_name_H-M   'P 1'
#
loop_
_entity.id
_entity.type
_entity.pdbx_description
1 polymer ?
#
loop_
_entity_poly.entity_id
_entity_poly.type
_entity_poly.pdbx_seq_one_letter_code
_entity_poly.pdbx_strand_id
1 'polypeptide(L)'
;MAHTTSRSTSPAPAPATTGTAAPALRLHPPQALYPAADPAQTPTGLGRGWLIVAESMTPAEPLGGDAGRLLDNMLRAMQLHRHPRVFLAALERSAPGTEASADIPASLADAVAQLQPAMVLVLGHVAARAALGRTEPLGRLRAGPHVLAGCPAVVTYDPAVLLRSQDNKAAAWADLCRALAMVRSAEAEG
;
A
#
# COMPACT_ATOMS: atom_id res chain seq x y z
N MET A 1 -45.53 4.56 63.80
CA MET A 1 -45.20 3.54 62.84
C MET A 1 -44.85 4.24 61.51
N ALA A 2 -43.56 4.37 61.22
CA ALA A 2 -43.06 5.05 60.03
C ALA A 2 -42.64 3.98 58.99
N HIS A 3 -43.34 4.00 57.81
CA HIS A 3 -42.93 3.18 56.68
C HIS A 3 -41.95 3.94 55.80
N THR A 4 -40.70 3.54 55.85
CA THR A 4 -39.65 4.08 54.95
C THR A 4 -39.70 3.30 53.65
N THR A 5 -40.09 3.94 52.59
CA THR A 5 -40.08 3.40 51.21
C THR A 5 -38.74 3.71 50.60
N SER A 6 -37.85 2.72 50.54
CA SER A 6 -36.61 2.81 49.77
C SER A 6 -36.92 2.81 48.28
N ARG A 7 -36.65 3.91 47.58
CA ARG A 7 -36.59 3.97 46.11
C ARG A 7 -35.24 3.45 45.66
N SER A 8 -35.27 2.30 45.04
CA SER A 8 -34.14 1.75 44.31
C SER A 8 -33.99 2.53 43.00
N THR A 9 -32.97 3.35 42.85
CA THR A 9 -32.60 3.99 41.60
C THR A 9 -31.73 3.02 40.81
N SER A 10 -32.30 2.42 39.79
CA SER A 10 -31.57 1.70 38.78
C SER A 10 -30.66 2.68 37.99
N PRO A 11 -29.38 2.38 37.82
CA PRO A 11 -28.54 3.21 36.97
C PRO A 11 -28.96 3.04 35.50
N ALA A 12 -29.13 4.18 34.81
CA ALA A 12 -29.38 4.21 33.38
C ALA A 12 -28.22 3.56 32.61
N PRO A 13 -28.50 2.80 31.53
CA PRO A 13 -27.41 2.28 30.71
C PRO A 13 -26.67 3.44 30.03
N ALA A 14 -25.32 3.40 30.15
CA ALA A 14 -24.45 4.33 29.48
C ALA A 14 -24.70 4.27 27.95
N PRO A 15 -24.65 5.41 27.25
CA PRO A 15 -24.78 5.38 25.79
C PRO A 15 -23.65 4.58 25.21
N ALA A 16 -24.03 3.54 24.45
CA ALA A 16 -23.07 2.82 23.64
C ALA A 16 -22.44 3.80 22.65
N THR A 17 -21.17 4.11 22.83
CA THR A 17 -20.38 4.82 21.84
C THR A 17 -20.31 3.92 20.60
N THR A 18 -21.18 4.18 19.63
CA THR A 18 -21.03 3.66 18.29
C THR A 18 -19.80 4.34 17.68
N GLY A 19 -18.62 3.93 18.11
CA GLY A 19 -17.40 4.21 17.40
C GLY A 19 -17.55 3.56 16.04
N THR A 20 -17.59 4.38 14.98
CA THR A 20 -17.47 3.90 13.60
C THR A 20 -16.12 3.23 13.52
N ALA A 21 -16.09 1.91 13.66
CA ALA A 21 -14.86 1.14 13.52
C ALA A 21 -14.30 1.42 12.13
N ALA A 22 -13.02 1.81 12.06
CA ALA A 22 -12.34 1.97 10.78
C ALA A 22 -12.52 0.67 9.99
N PRO A 23 -12.76 0.76 8.66
CA PRO A 23 -12.95 -0.44 7.86
C PRO A 23 -11.73 -1.34 8.00
N ALA A 24 -11.98 -2.61 8.28
CA ALA A 24 -10.92 -3.61 8.37
C ALA A 24 -10.26 -3.75 6.99
N LEU A 25 -8.92 -3.81 6.96
CA LEU A 25 -8.15 -4.01 5.74
C LEU A 25 -7.66 -5.46 5.70
N ARG A 26 -7.68 -6.03 4.51
CA ARG A 26 -7.10 -7.33 4.22
C ARG A 26 -5.94 -7.15 3.23
N LEU A 27 -4.79 -7.67 3.57
CA LEU A 27 -3.64 -7.73 2.66
C LEU A 27 -3.66 -9.06 1.92
N HIS A 28 -3.67 -9.00 0.60
CA HIS A 28 -3.50 -10.18 -0.24
C HIS A 28 -2.02 -10.53 -0.38
N PRO A 29 -1.68 -11.82 -0.53
CA PRO A 29 -0.30 -12.23 -0.77
C PRO A 29 0.27 -11.54 -2.01
N PRO A 30 1.57 -11.20 -2.02
CA PRO A 30 2.20 -10.63 -3.21
C PRO A 30 2.07 -11.55 -4.42
N GLN A 31 1.69 -10.96 -5.56
CA GLN A 31 1.60 -11.68 -6.82
C GLN A 31 2.45 -10.98 -7.88
N ALA A 32 3.12 -11.76 -8.73
CA ALA A 32 3.89 -11.23 -9.83
C ALA A 32 2.99 -10.59 -10.88
N LEU A 33 3.31 -9.37 -11.30
CA LEU A 33 2.55 -8.65 -12.33
C LEU A 33 2.98 -9.04 -13.76
N TYR A 34 4.26 -9.35 -13.94
CA TYR A 34 4.85 -9.68 -15.24
C TYR A 34 5.64 -10.99 -15.19
N PRO A 35 5.00 -12.10 -14.83
CA PRO A 35 5.73 -13.38 -14.63
C PRO A 35 6.32 -13.94 -15.92
N ALA A 36 5.82 -13.52 -17.08
CA ALA A 36 6.33 -13.94 -18.39
C ALA A 36 7.51 -13.10 -18.88
N ALA A 37 7.91 -12.04 -18.17
CA ALA A 37 9.06 -11.23 -18.55
C ALA A 37 10.35 -12.06 -18.50
N ASP A 38 11.19 -11.91 -19.52
CA ASP A 38 12.45 -12.62 -19.63
C ASP A 38 13.51 -11.95 -18.72
N PRO A 39 14.06 -12.65 -17.73
CA PRO A 39 15.10 -12.11 -16.87
C PRO A 39 16.35 -11.65 -17.64
N ALA A 40 16.67 -12.30 -18.76
CA ALA A 40 17.82 -11.94 -19.58
C ALA A 40 17.64 -10.60 -20.31
N GLN A 41 16.39 -10.14 -20.44
CA GLN A 41 16.06 -8.87 -21.10
C GLN A 41 15.67 -7.77 -20.12
N THR A 42 15.83 -8.02 -18.84
CA THR A 42 15.56 -7.01 -17.80
C THR A 42 16.55 -5.85 -17.95
N PRO A 43 16.07 -4.60 -18.09
CA PRO A 43 16.95 -3.45 -18.17
C PRO A 43 17.81 -3.29 -16.91
N THR A 44 19.03 -2.82 -17.09
CA THR A 44 19.91 -2.46 -15.96
C THR A 44 19.34 -1.26 -15.20
N GLY A 45 19.67 -1.14 -13.92
CA GLY A 45 19.22 -0.03 -13.09
C GLY A 45 17.82 -0.19 -12.50
N LEU A 46 17.23 -1.39 -12.59
CA LEU A 46 15.92 -1.70 -11.99
C LEU A 46 16.03 -2.48 -10.67
N GLY A 47 17.24 -2.85 -10.26
CA GLY A 47 17.45 -3.65 -9.07
C GLY A 47 16.97 -5.10 -9.21
N ARG A 48 16.94 -5.78 -8.09
CA ARG A 48 16.59 -7.22 -8.03
C ARG A 48 15.09 -7.51 -7.91
N GLY A 49 14.26 -6.49 -7.85
CA GLY A 49 12.82 -6.64 -7.81
C GLY A 49 12.13 -5.45 -7.12
N TRP A 50 10.82 -5.38 -7.28
CA TRP A 50 9.98 -4.32 -6.74
C TRP A 50 8.74 -4.92 -6.07
N LEU A 51 8.35 -4.36 -4.93
CA LEU A 51 7.10 -4.65 -4.26
C LEU A 51 6.21 -3.42 -4.28
N ILE A 52 4.98 -3.58 -4.73
CA ILE A 52 3.97 -2.51 -4.80
C ILE A 52 2.88 -2.82 -3.79
N VAL A 53 2.51 -1.85 -2.98
CA VAL A 53 1.38 -1.94 -2.05
C VAL A 53 0.34 -0.92 -2.48
N ALA A 54 -0.86 -1.36 -2.80
CA ALA A 54 -1.93 -0.50 -3.33
C ALA A 54 -3.31 -0.95 -2.88
N GLU A 55 -4.24 0.01 -2.70
CA GLU A 55 -5.61 -0.26 -2.29
C GLU A 55 -6.57 -0.44 -3.47
N SER A 56 -6.39 0.32 -4.55
CA SER A 56 -7.39 0.39 -5.63
C SER A 56 -7.32 -0.72 -6.66
N MET A 57 -6.39 -1.68 -6.47
CA MET A 57 -6.21 -2.78 -7.41
C MET A 57 -7.11 -3.96 -7.05
N THR A 58 -7.71 -4.59 -8.07
CA THR A 58 -8.49 -5.82 -7.89
C THR A 58 -7.54 -7.00 -7.73
N PRO A 59 -7.59 -7.76 -6.61
CA PRO A 59 -6.63 -8.86 -6.39
C PRO A 59 -6.65 -9.94 -7.47
N ALA A 60 -7.82 -10.23 -8.05
CA ALA A 60 -7.95 -11.24 -9.10
C ALA A 60 -7.40 -10.78 -10.46
N GLU A 61 -7.44 -9.47 -10.72
CA GLU A 61 -6.97 -8.86 -11.98
C GLU A 61 -6.32 -7.49 -11.70
N PRO A 62 -5.09 -7.48 -11.16
CA PRO A 62 -4.49 -6.26 -10.62
C PRO A 62 -4.21 -5.18 -11.67
N LEU A 63 -4.00 -5.54 -12.92
CA LEU A 63 -3.80 -4.60 -14.03
C LEU A 63 -5.08 -4.38 -14.86
N GLY A 64 -6.21 -4.89 -14.41
CA GLY A 64 -7.51 -4.69 -15.01
C GLY A 64 -8.21 -3.41 -14.51
N GLY A 65 -9.28 -3.02 -15.22
CA GLY A 65 -10.00 -1.79 -14.94
C GLY A 65 -9.16 -0.53 -15.24
N ASP A 66 -9.74 0.64 -15.00
CA ASP A 66 -9.06 1.91 -15.33
C ASP A 66 -7.86 2.18 -14.42
N ALA A 67 -8.00 1.91 -13.12
CA ALA A 67 -6.90 2.08 -12.18
C ALA A 67 -5.76 1.08 -12.45
N GLY A 68 -6.08 -0.17 -12.74
CA GLY A 68 -5.08 -1.19 -13.09
C GLY A 68 -4.35 -0.88 -14.39
N ARG A 69 -5.04 -0.37 -15.41
CA ARG A 69 -4.43 0.08 -16.67
C ARG A 69 -3.51 1.27 -16.46
N LEU A 70 -3.91 2.21 -15.60
CA LEU A 70 -3.04 3.33 -15.28
C LEU A 70 -1.78 2.85 -14.56
N LEU A 71 -1.91 1.93 -13.60
CA LEU A 71 -0.75 1.31 -12.96
C LEU A 71 0.16 0.62 -13.98
N ASP A 72 -0.40 -0.18 -14.89
CA ASP A 72 0.37 -0.82 -15.96
C ASP A 72 1.14 0.20 -16.81
N ASN A 73 0.49 1.29 -17.19
CA ASN A 73 1.14 2.37 -17.94
C ASN A 73 2.29 3.03 -17.16
N MET A 74 2.09 3.26 -15.86
CA MET A 74 3.14 3.79 -14.99
C MET A 74 4.34 2.86 -14.91
N LEU A 75 4.11 1.57 -14.73
CA LEU A 75 5.15 0.55 -14.65
C LEU A 75 5.88 0.37 -15.99
N ARG A 76 5.16 0.45 -17.11
CA ARG A 76 5.75 0.43 -18.46
C ARG A 76 6.65 1.63 -18.71
N ALA A 77 6.24 2.81 -18.27
CA ALA A 77 7.06 4.01 -18.36
C ALA A 77 8.37 3.89 -17.55
N MET A 78 8.34 3.13 -16.45
CA MET A 78 9.53 2.79 -15.66
C MET A 78 10.30 1.59 -16.22
N GLN A 79 9.84 0.94 -17.28
CA GLN A 79 10.35 -0.30 -17.86
C GLN A 79 10.22 -1.54 -16.94
N LEU A 80 9.44 -1.45 -15.88
CA LEU A 80 9.22 -2.55 -14.95
C LEU A 80 8.40 -3.71 -15.54
N HIS A 81 7.65 -3.48 -16.61
CA HIS A 81 6.97 -4.55 -17.36
C HIS A 81 7.95 -5.57 -17.99
N ARG A 82 9.22 -5.23 -18.06
CA ARG A 82 10.31 -6.11 -18.54
C ARG A 82 11.06 -6.82 -17.39
N HIS A 83 10.58 -6.65 -16.17
CA HIS A 83 11.19 -7.24 -14.99
C HIS A 83 10.25 -8.32 -14.41
N PRO A 84 10.68 -9.60 -14.31
CA PRO A 84 9.80 -10.69 -13.83
C PRO A 84 9.52 -10.62 -12.33
N ARG A 85 10.29 -9.86 -11.58
CA ARG A 85 10.18 -9.74 -10.12
C ARG A 85 9.56 -8.40 -9.70
N VAL A 86 8.44 -8.06 -10.29
CA VAL A 86 7.57 -6.96 -9.86
C VAL A 86 6.30 -7.56 -9.26
N PHE A 87 6.08 -7.32 -7.97
CA PHE A 87 5.01 -7.93 -7.20
C PHE A 87 4.04 -6.88 -6.70
N LEU A 88 2.77 -7.23 -6.64
CA LEU A 88 1.72 -6.41 -6.04
C LEU A 88 1.13 -7.13 -4.83
N ALA A 89 1.14 -6.46 -3.68
CA ALA A 89 0.36 -6.79 -2.50
C ALA A 89 -0.87 -5.87 -2.46
N ALA A 90 -2.02 -6.38 -2.85
CA ALA A 90 -3.25 -5.62 -2.88
C ALA A 90 -3.86 -5.51 -1.48
N LEU A 91 -4.30 -4.30 -1.11
CA LEU A 91 -5.09 -4.04 0.08
C LEU A 91 -6.57 -3.96 -0.30
N GLU A 92 -7.39 -4.73 0.36
CA GLU A 92 -8.84 -4.76 0.17
C GLU A 92 -9.52 -4.30 1.45
N ARG A 93 -10.58 -3.50 1.31
CA ARG A 93 -11.46 -3.16 2.43
C ARG A 93 -12.38 -4.33 2.70
N SER A 94 -12.29 -4.89 3.89
CA SER A 94 -13.17 -5.97 4.31
C SER A 94 -14.56 -5.46 4.65
N ALA A 95 -15.58 -6.25 4.33
CA ALA A 95 -16.94 -5.97 4.76
C ALA A 95 -17.04 -5.98 6.30
N PRO A 96 -17.98 -5.21 6.89
CA PRO A 96 -18.21 -5.24 8.33
C PRO A 96 -18.44 -6.69 8.82
N GLY A 97 -17.68 -7.13 9.82
CA GLY A 97 -17.77 -8.48 10.38
C GLY A 97 -16.85 -9.52 9.74
N THR A 98 -16.09 -9.17 8.72
CA THR A 98 -15.03 -10.02 8.16
C THR A 98 -13.73 -9.80 8.94
N GLU A 99 -12.98 -10.87 9.16
CA GLU A 99 -11.70 -10.76 9.86
C GLU A 99 -10.71 -9.89 9.05
N ALA A 100 -10.18 -8.87 9.71
CA ALA A 100 -9.06 -8.10 9.18
C ALA A 100 -7.81 -8.99 9.11
N SER A 101 -6.89 -8.68 8.21
CA SER A 101 -5.54 -9.26 8.30
C SER A 101 -4.95 -8.91 9.66
N ALA A 102 -4.48 -9.94 10.38
CA ALA A 102 -4.11 -9.81 11.78
C ALA A 102 -2.99 -8.76 12.02
N ASP A 103 -2.03 -8.67 11.11
CA ASP A 103 -0.91 -7.72 11.20
C ASP A 103 -0.35 -7.43 9.81
N ILE A 104 -0.82 -6.36 9.18
CA ILE A 104 -0.37 -5.97 7.84
C ILE A 104 1.13 -5.61 7.83
N PRO A 105 1.67 -4.82 8.78
CA PRO A 105 3.09 -4.54 8.83
C PRO A 105 3.96 -5.79 8.94
N ALA A 106 3.59 -6.76 9.76
CA ALA A 106 4.32 -8.02 9.89
C ALA A 106 4.26 -8.84 8.58
N SER A 107 3.08 -8.93 7.96
CA SER A 107 2.91 -9.63 6.68
C SER A 107 3.72 -8.99 5.56
N LEU A 108 3.83 -7.67 5.53
CA LEU A 108 4.67 -6.96 4.57
C LEU A 108 6.17 -7.15 4.87
N ALA A 109 6.55 -7.18 6.14
CA ALA A 109 7.93 -7.50 6.53
C ALA A 109 8.34 -8.90 6.07
N ASP A 110 7.47 -9.88 6.21
CA ASP A 110 7.68 -11.25 5.71
C ASP A 110 7.80 -11.26 4.18
N ALA A 111 6.94 -10.52 3.48
CA ALA A 111 7.02 -10.39 2.03
C ALA A 111 8.36 -9.78 1.58
N VAL A 112 8.82 -8.73 2.24
CA VAL A 112 10.12 -8.10 1.98
C VAL A 112 11.26 -9.08 2.23
N ALA A 113 11.20 -9.85 3.33
CA ALA A 113 12.22 -10.85 3.64
C ALA A 113 12.30 -11.97 2.59
N GLN A 114 11.13 -12.41 2.10
CA GLN A 114 11.06 -13.47 1.08
C GLN A 114 11.44 -13.00 -0.32
N LEU A 115 10.94 -11.83 -0.72
CA LEU A 115 11.12 -11.31 -2.08
C LEU A 115 12.42 -10.54 -2.24
N GLN A 116 12.95 -9.96 -1.17
CA GLN A 116 14.15 -9.11 -1.16
C GLN A 116 14.11 -8.05 -2.28
N PRO A 117 13.07 -7.22 -2.35
CA PRO A 117 12.97 -6.20 -3.38
C PRO A 117 14.04 -5.12 -3.18
N ALA A 118 14.41 -4.46 -4.26
CA ALA A 118 15.27 -3.27 -4.20
C ALA A 118 14.49 -2.02 -3.77
N MET A 119 13.17 -2.01 -3.99
CA MET A 119 12.30 -0.88 -3.71
C MET A 119 10.89 -1.35 -3.38
N VAL A 120 10.24 -0.67 -2.42
CA VAL A 120 8.82 -0.78 -2.16
C VAL A 120 8.12 0.50 -2.62
N LEU A 121 7.13 0.37 -3.50
CA LEU A 121 6.23 1.47 -3.88
C LEU A 121 4.94 1.38 -3.06
N VAL A 122 4.61 2.44 -2.35
CA VAL A 122 3.39 2.52 -1.55
C VAL A 122 2.45 3.51 -2.21
N LEU A 123 1.33 3.03 -2.75
CA LEU A 123 0.41 3.83 -3.56
C LEU A 123 -0.81 4.25 -2.75
N GLY A 124 -0.81 5.52 -2.35
CA GLY A 124 -1.92 6.16 -1.68
C GLY A 124 -1.80 6.22 -0.16
N HIS A 125 -2.69 7.01 0.43
CA HIS A 125 -2.68 7.30 1.86
C HIS A 125 -3.06 6.08 2.71
N VAL A 126 -4.05 5.30 2.27
CA VAL A 126 -4.47 4.09 2.99
C VAL A 126 -3.35 3.05 3.01
N ALA A 127 -2.70 2.83 1.87
CA ALA A 127 -1.55 1.93 1.78
C ALA A 127 -0.39 2.41 2.66
N ALA A 128 -0.11 3.71 2.71
CA ALA A 128 0.94 4.29 3.55
C ALA A 128 0.64 4.09 5.05
N ARG A 129 -0.60 4.28 5.46
CA ARG A 129 -1.01 4.03 6.86
C ARG A 129 -0.88 2.55 7.22
N ALA A 130 -1.33 1.67 6.35
CA ALA A 130 -1.31 0.23 6.59
C ALA A 130 0.13 -0.34 6.59
N ALA A 131 0.97 0.10 5.65
CA ALA A 131 2.31 -0.42 5.48
C ALA A 131 3.34 0.21 6.43
N LEU A 132 3.28 1.53 6.62
CA LEU A 132 4.30 2.30 7.34
C LEU A 132 3.84 2.74 8.74
N GLY A 133 2.57 2.56 9.08
CA GLY A 133 2.00 3.05 10.34
C GLY A 133 2.00 4.57 10.46
N ARG A 134 2.10 5.29 9.35
CA ARG A 134 2.18 6.75 9.30
C ARG A 134 0.81 7.37 9.11
N THR A 135 0.55 8.48 9.80
CA THR A 135 -0.75 9.17 9.77
C THR A 135 -0.68 10.57 9.18
N GLU A 136 0.50 11.02 8.79
CA GLU A 136 0.72 12.33 8.19
C GLU A 136 -0.02 12.45 6.83
N PRO A 137 -0.35 13.65 6.39
CA PRO A 137 -0.93 13.88 5.07
C PRO A 137 -0.04 13.32 3.95
N LEU A 138 -0.66 12.85 2.87
CA LEU A 138 0.04 12.24 1.74
C LEU A 138 1.15 13.11 1.18
N GLY A 139 0.93 14.43 1.12
CA GLY A 139 1.94 15.38 0.65
C GLY A 139 3.24 15.34 1.46
N ARG A 140 3.14 15.14 2.78
CA ARG A 140 4.32 14.97 3.64
C ARG A 140 4.98 13.61 3.47
N LEU A 141 4.17 12.56 3.33
CA LEU A 141 4.68 11.20 3.12
C LEU A 141 5.42 11.07 1.77
N ARG A 142 4.95 11.77 0.74
CA ARG A 142 5.62 11.84 -0.57
C ARG A 142 6.96 12.59 -0.52
N ALA A 143 7.09 13.56 0.35
CA ALA A 143 8.25 14.45 0.40
C ALA A 143 9.55 13.78 0.90
N GLY A 144 9.45 12.68 1.61
CA GLY A 144 10.59 12.01 2.23
C GLY A 144 10.75 10.55 1.82
N PRO A 145 11.96 10.01 1.97
CA PRO A 145 12.19 8.58 1.85
C PRO A 145 11.63 7.86 3.07
N HIS A 146 11.23 6.61 2.87
CA HIS A 146 10.78 5.70 3.92
C HIS A 146 11.55 4.39 3.86
N VAL A 147 11.43 3.61 4.91
CA VAL A 147 11.99 2.26 4.99
C VAL A 147 10.90 1.31 5.47
N LEU A 148 10.71 0.21 4.79
CA LEU A 148 9.82 -0.88 5.16
C LEU A 148 10.63 -2.16 5.36
N ALA A 149 10.71 -2.65 6.59
CA ALA A 149 11.49 -3.85 6.92
C ALA A 149 12.93 -3.84 6.36
N GLY A 150 13.60 -2.70 6.44
CA GLY A 150 14.96 -2.52 5.92
C GLY A 150 15.06 -2.23 4.41
N CYS A 151 13.96 -2.28 3.67
CA CYS A 151 13.92 -1.96 2.25
C CYS A 151 13.52 -0.50 2.03
N PRO A 152 14.19 0.26 1.14
CA PRO A 152 13.76 1.60 0.77
C PRO A 152 12.33 1.60 0.24
N ALA A 153 11.54 2.58 0.65
CA ALA A 153 10.15 2.73 0.23
C ALA A 153 9.87 4.16 -0.21
N VAL A 154 9.10 4.32 -1.26
CA VAL A 154 8.62 5.60 -1.78
C VAL A 154 7.10 5.59 -1.79
N VAL A 155 6.51 6.66 -1.24
CA VAL A 155 5.07 6.88 -1.25
C VAL A 155 4.69 7.79 -2.41
N THR A 156 3.63 7.45 -3.12
CA THR A 156 3.05 8.31 -4.15
C THR A 156 1.53 8.17 -4.19
N TYR A 157 0.88 8.80 -5.16
CA TYR A 157 -0.56 8.74 -5.33
C TYR A 157 -1.04 7.37 -5.78
N ASP A 158 -2.21 6.98 -5.31
CA ASP A 158 -2.92 5.81 -5.82
C ASP A 158 -3.44 6.07 -7.24
N PRO A 159 -3.39 5.09 -8.16
CA PRO A 159 -3.90 5.25 -9.52
C PRO A 159 -5.35 5.71 -9.60
N ALA A 160 -6.24 5.27 -8.70
CA ALA A 160 -7.62 5.71 -8.69
C ALA A 160 -7.76 7.21 -8.39
N VAL A 161 -6.87 7.77 -7.57
CA VAL A 161 -6.81 9.22 -7.31
C VAL A 161 -6.34 9.97 -8.55
N LEU A 162 -5.34 9.45 -9.25
CA LEU A 162 -4.79 10.05 -10.48
C LEU A 162 -5.79 10.07 -11.64
N LEU A 163 -6.71 9.10 -11.70
CA LEU A 163 -7.82 9.10 -12.65
C LEU A 163 -8.76 10.28 -12.46
N ARG A 164 -8.97 10.70 -11.21
CA ARG A 164 -9.85 11.81 -10.85
C ARG A 164 -9.16 13.17 -10.83
N SER A 165 -7.84 13.18 -10.67
CA SER A 165 -7.04 14.41 -10.54
C SER A 165 -5.81 14.34 -11.44
N GLN A 166 -5.96 14.82 -12.66
CA GLN A 166 -4.91 14.86 -13.67
C GLN A 166 -3.70 15.69 -13.23
N ASP A 167 -3.94 16.73 -12.43
CA ASP A 167 -2.89 17.66 -11.95
C ASP A 167 -1.83 16.96 -11.09
N ASN A 168 -2.20 15.86 -10.44
CA ASN A 168 -1.27 15.08 -9.62
C ASN A 168 -0.37 14.12 -10.41
N LYS A 169 -0.61 13.93 -11.70
CA LYS A 169 0.17 12.97 -12.52
C LYS A 169 1.65 13.34 -12.65
N ALA A 170 1.95 14.62 -12.82
CA ALA A 170 3.33 15.10 -12.89
C ALA A 170 4.07 14.86 -11.56
N ALA A 171 3.40 15.11 -10.44
CA ALA A 171 3.95 14.87 -9.12
C ALA A 171 4.17 13.37 -8.84
N ALA A 172 3.21 12.53 -9.23
CA ALA A 172 3.37 11.08 -9.15
C ALA A 172 4.55 10.58 -9.99
N TRP A 173 4.68 11.09 -11.20
CA TRP A 173 5.83 10.73 -12.07
C TRP A 173 7.17 11.14 -11.45
N ALA A 174 7.26 12.31 -10.84
CA ALA A 174 8.47 12.75 -10.13
C ALA A 174 8.82 11.79 -8.97
N ASP A 175 7.82 11.29 -8.24
CA ASP A 175 8.04 10.30 -7.18
C ASP A 175 8.57 8.96 -7.74
N LEU A 176 8.03 8.50 -8.85
CA LEU A 176 8.49 7.27 -9.53
C LEU A 176 9.92 7.42 -10.05
N CYS A 177 10.25 8.56 -10.64
CA CYS A 177 11.62 8.87 -11.07
C CYS A 177 12.59 8.88 -9.89
N ARG A 178 12.17 9.41 -8.75
CA ARG A 178 12.98 9.38 -7.53
C ARG A 178 13.24 7.95 -7.06
N ALA A 179 12.22 7.10 -7.08
CA ALA A 179 12.36 5.68 -6.72
C ALA A 179 13.36 4.97 -7.65
N LEU A 180 13.27 5.21 -8.96
CA LEU A 180 14.24 4.68 -9.93
C LEU A 180 15.66 5.18 -9.67
N ALA A 181 15.82 6.47 -9.37
CA ALA A 181 17.13 7.05 -9.06
C ALA A 181 17.74 6.41 -7.80
N MET A 182 16.95 6.17 -6.77
CA MET A 182 17.40 5.49 -5.55
C MET A 182 17.89 4.07 -5.83
N VAL A 183 17.16 3.30 -6.64
CA VAL A 183 17.55 1.94 -7.02
C VAL A 183 18.86 1.95 -7.82
N ARG A 184 18.98 2.84 -8.81
CA ARG A 184 20.20 2.99 -9.62
C ARG A 184 21.41 3.39 -8.78
N SER A 185 21.24 4.31 -7.84
CA SER A 185 22.33 4.71 -6.93
C SER A 185 22.79 3.54 -6.06
N ALA A 186 21.86 2.75 -5.52
CA ALA A 186 22.19 1.57 -4.71
C ALA A 186 22.93 0.50 -5.52
N GLU A 187 22.58 0.29 -6.80
CA GLU A 187 23.30 -0.64 -7.69
C GLU A 187 24.71 -0.16 -8.02
N ALA A 188 24.92 1.16 -8.14
CA ALA A 188 26.24 1.73 -8.43
C ALA A 188 27.21 1.66 -7.25
N GLU A 189 26.70 1.55 -6.03
CA GLU A 189 27.49 1.45 -4.78
C GLU A 189 27.85 0.01 -4.39
N GLY A 190 27.24 -0.97 -5.02
CA GLY A 190 27.43 -2.42 -4.75
C GLY A 190 28.33 -3.08 -5.78
#